data_416bd0675fdfd52f399ce696de3022b3
#
_entry.id   416bd0675fdfd52f399ce696de3022b3
#
_cell.length_a   1.000
_cell.length_b   1.000
_cell.length_c   1.000
_cell.angle_alpha   90.00
_cell.angle_beta   90.00
_cell.angle_gamma   90.00
#
_symmetry.space_group_name_H-M   'P 1'
#
loop_
_entity.id
_entity.type
_entity.pdbx_description
1 polymer ?
#
loop_
_entity_poly.entity_id
_entity_poly.type
_entity_poly.pdbx_seq_one_letter_code
_entity_poly.pdbx_strand_id
1 'polypeptide(L)'
;MIMKTRIFHPDRIKQFLHAFLFCFFIFITACVIGGCAKCPPITFSSVLDIQADESGARTMSVTANKRTLQKLFHNSNFSFQSFITANCPKGLEWNYVDTASAYELTFVLSFDSLDEYQEKIDALTGIEQFSSISRPQVGVKTGFTLSEPDDVMAVFAWFTDALKERTGLSDSKLLAYLSQQENELIYNGRSYKSQNNALVCNAETILDAKRIDILTSLSLDKWNRTIYIIFPDELRDNASNVKSYLDAIVPDGIEAVWNNDTTWQLTFSTESFKEL
;
A
#
# COMPACT_ATOMS: atom_id res chain seq x y z
N MET A 1 19.48 -46.32 -56.93
CA MET A 1 19.42 -45.23 -55.95
C MET A 1 19.01 -44.00 -56.71
N ILE A 2 17.70 -43.63 -56.69
CA ILE A 2 17.14 -42.58 -57.52
C ILE A 2 17.03 -41.32 -56.59
N MET A 3 17.85 -40.31 -56.87
CA MET A 3 17.78 -39.01 -56.22
C MET A 3 16.55 -38.24 -56.72
N LYS A 4 15.54 -38.03 -55.87
CA LYS A 4 14.40 -37.15 -56.14
C LYS A 4 14.83 -35.71 -55.97
N THR A 5 15.05 -35.00 -57.04
CA THR A 5 15.23 -33.54 -57.07
C THR A 5 13.88 -32.88 -56.70
N ARG A 6 13.81 -32.19 -55.55
CA ARG A 6 12.64 -31.38 -55.19
C ARG A 6 12.65 -30.10 -56.04
N ILE A 7 11.72 -30.01 -56.99
CA ILE A 7 11.46 -28.78 -57.75
C ILE A 7 10.82 -27.78 -56.82
N PHE A 8 11.53 -26.73 -56.49
CA PHE A 8 10.99 -25.59 -55.71
C PHE A 8 9.97 -24.83 -56.55
N HIS A 9 8.70 -24.79 -56.12
CA HIS A 9 7.62 -24.03 -56.78
C HIS A 9 7.94 -22.54 -56.76
N PRO A 10 7.98 -21.82 -57.90
CA PRO A 10 8.33 -20.40 -57.98
C PRO A 10 7.41 -19.46 -57.18
N ASP A 11 6.17 -19.88 -56.89
CA ASP A 11 5.23 -19.10 -56.13
C ASP A 11 5.53 -19.05 -54.64
N ARG A 12 6.19 -20.04 -54.08
CA ARG A 12 6.64 -20.03 -52.69
C ARG A 12 7.84 -19.09 -52.49
N ILE A 13 8.69 -18.96 -53.49
CA ILE A 13 9.82 -18.04 -53.44
C ILE A 13 9.33 -16.57 -53.47
N LYS A 14 8.31 -16.28 -54.28
CA LYS A 14 7.67 -14.96 -54.29
C LYS A 14 6.98 -14.60 -52.97
N GLN A 15 6.25 -15.54 -52.36
CA GLN A 15 5.63 -15.34 -51.04
C GLN A 15 6.66 -15.12 -49.94
N PHE A 16 7.77 -15.85 -49.97
CA PHE A 16 8.86 -15.66 -48.99
C PHE A 16 9.57 -14.30 -49.18
N LEU A 17 9.76 -13.87 -50.43
CA LEU A 17 10.37 -12.56 -50.74
C LEU A 17 9.45 -11.40 -50.31
N HIS A 18 8.15 -11.50 -50.52
CA HIS A 18 7.19 -10.50 -50.05
C HIS A 18 7.11 -10.42 -48.55
N ALA A 19 7.09 -11.56 -47.85
CA ALA A 19 7.09 -11.60 -46.38
C ALA A 19 8.39 -11.02 -45.81
N PHE A 20 9.54 -11.31 -46.41
CA PHE A 20 10.83 -10.80 -46.01
C PHE A 20 10.93 -9.28 -46.25
N LEU A 21 10.48 -8.77 -47.39
CA LEU A 21 10.41 -7.35 -47.71
C LEU A 21 9.45 -6.61 -46.77
N PHE A 22 8.32 -7.21 -46.43
CA PHE A 22 7.37 -6.62 -45.48
C PHE A 22 7.94 -6.54 -44.05
N CYS A 23 8.58 -7.60 -43.55
CA CYS A 23 9.29 -7.58 -42.28
C CYS A 23 10.46 -6.58 -42.27
N PHE A 24 11.23 -6.48 -43.37
CA PHE A 24 12.32 -5.55 -43.49
C PHE A 24 11.84 -4.08 -43.54
N PHE A 25 10.68 -3.83 -44.18
CA PHE A 25 10.03 -2.52 -44.21
C PHE A 25 9.48 -2.13 -42.84
N ILE A 26 8.92 -3.07 -42.09
CA ILE A 26 8.49 -2.84 -40.70
C ILE A 26 9.69 -2.57 -39.80
N PHE A 27 10.79 -3.27 -40.00
CA PHE A 27 12.03 -3.04 -39.24
C PHE A 27 12.66 -1.68 -39.53
N ILE A 28 12.69 -1.25 -40.80
CA ILE A 28 13.17 0.08 -41.20
C ILE A 28 12.23 1.18 -40.70
N THR A 29 10.90 1.02 -40.77
CA THR A 29 9.95 1.99 -40.22
C THR A 29 10.07 2.09 -38.72
N ALA A 30 10.26 0.97 -38.01
CA ALA A 30 10.52 0.99 -36.57
C ALA A 30 11.85 1.70 -36.24
N CYS A 31 12.88 1.53 -37.04
CA CYS A 31 14.16 2.23 -36.87
C CYS A 31 14.10 3.73 -37.27
N VAL A 32 13.28 4.11 -38.26
CA VAL A 32 13.12 5.50 -38.73
C VAL A 32 12.15 6.30 -37.84
N ILE A 33 11.13 5.65 -37.27
CA ILE A 33 10.25 6.27 -36.27
C ILE A 33 10.98 6.38 -34.91
N GLY A 34 12.04 5.59 -34.66
CA GLY A 34 13.00 5.73 -33.58
C GLY A 34 13.94 6.95 -33.65
N GLY A 35 13.67 7.87 -34.55
CA GLY A 35 14.41 9.11 -34.70
C GLY A 35 14.26 10.05 -33.50
N CYS A 36 15.32 10.22 -32.73
CA CYS A 36 15.53 10.80 -31.41
C CYS A 36 15.18 9.81 -30.31
N ALA A 37 16.17 9.04 -29.88
CA ALA A 37 16.03 8.25 -28.66
C ALA A 37 15.57 9.17 -27.51
N LYS A 38 14.27 9.17 -27.23
CA LYS A 38 13.72 9.89 -26.08
C LYS A 38 14.51 9.38 -24.87
N CYS A 39 15.09 10.29 -24.13
CA CYS A 39 15.76 9.90 -22.88
C CYS A 39 14.75 9.16 -22.02
N PRO A 40 15.10 8.01 -21.42
CA PRO A 40 14.20 7.30 -20.53
C PRO A 40 13.75 8.23 -19.40
N PRO A 41 12.47 8.23 -19.02
CA PRO A 41 12.01 9.09 -17.94
C PRO A 41 12.67 8.71 -16.60
N ILE A 42 12.68 9.63 -15.66
CA ILE A 42 12.89 9.33 -14.24
C ILE A 42 11.62 8.66 -13.76
N THR A 43 11.75 7.47 -13.21
CA THR A 43 10.59 6.67 -12.78
C THR A 43 10.46 6.65 -11.27
N PHE A 44 9.24 6.68 -10.80
CA PHE A 44 8.87 6.71 -9.38
C PHE A 44 7.93 5.57 -9.07
N SER A 45 8.19 4.86 -7.98
CA SER A 45 7.29 3.84 -7.44
C SER A 45 7.21 3.93 -5.93
N SER A 46 6.13 3.42 -5.36
CA SER A 46 5.91 3.44 -3.92
C SER A 46 5.19 2.17 -3.48
N VAL A 47 5.62 1.60 -2.36
CA VAL A 47 4.97 0.46 -1.71
C VAL A 47 4.78 0.80 -0.24
N LEU A 48 3.54 0.79 0.22
CA LEU A 48 3.18 0.88 1.63
C LEU A 48 2.94 -0.52 2.15
N ASP A 49 3.78 -1.00 3.06
CA ASP A 49 3.68 -2.32 3.69
C ASP A 49 3.31 -2.15 5.16
N ILE A 50 2.13 -2.65 5.55
CA ILE A 50 1.55 -2.56 6.89
C ILE A 50 1.46 -3.97 7.47
N GLN A 51 1.96 -4.15 8.68
CA GLN A 51 1.91 -5.39 9.41
C GLN A 51 0.59 -5.52 10.18
N ALA A 52 0.33 -6.71 10.75
CA ALA A 52 -0.89 -6.99 11.51
C ALA A 52 -1.02 -6.13 12.79
N ASP A 53 0.09 -5.65 13.34
CA ASP A 53 0.15 -4.76 14.51
C ASP A 53 0.08 -3.27 14.14
N GLU A 54 -0.27 -2.95 12.90
CA GLU A 54 -0.34 -1.61 12.32
C GLU A 54 1.01 -0.88 12.20
N SER A 55 2.12 -1.52 12.52
CA SER A 55 3.46 -1.02 12.20
C SER A 55 3.77 -1.25 10.71
N GLY A 56 4.80 -0.58 10.21
CA GLY A 56 5.20 -0.81 8.83
C GLY A 56 6.19 0.18 8.26
N ALA A 57 6.27 0.19 6.94
CA ALA A 57 7.12 1.12 6.21
C ALA A 57 6.53 1.46 4.83
N ARG A 58 6.74 2.70 4.41
CA ARG A 58 6.58 3.08 3.01
C ARG A 58 7.95 3.11 2.33
N THR A 59 8.12 2.22 1.37
CA THR A 59 9.32 2.18 0.52
C THR A 59 9.03 2.93 -0.77
N MET A 60 9.83 3.95 -1.04
CA MET A 60 9.71 4.83 -2.21
C MET A 60 10.96 4.67 -3.07
N SER A 61 10.81 4.43 -4.36
CA SER A 61 11.95 4.19 -5.25
C SER A 61 11.97 5.17 -6.42
N VAL A 62 13.18 5.64 -6.75
CA VAL A 62 13.44 6.49 -7.91
C VAL A 62 14.53 5.85 -8.76
N THR A 63 14.24 5.65 -10.04
CA THR A 63 15.26 5.26 -11.02
C THR A 63 15.48 6.41 -11.99
N ALA A 64 16.67 6.98 -11.96
CA ALA A 64 17.06 8.14 -12.77
C ALA A 64 18.15 7.78 -13.77
N ASN A 65 17.82 7.72 -15.06
CA ASN A 65 18.79 7.44 -16.09
C ASN A 65 19.83 8.57 -16.20
N LYS A 66 21.12 8.22 -16.25
CA LYS A 66 22.24 9.19 -16.29
C LYS A 66 22.17 10.15 -17.48
N ARG A 67 21.74 9.67 -18.65
CA ARG A 67 21.58 10.53 -19.85
C ARG A 67 20.48 11.56 -19.65
N THR A 68 19.38 11.17 -18.99
CA THR A 68 18.27 12.08 -18.69
C THR A 68 18.72 13.16 -17.71
N LEU A 69 19.44 12.79 -16.66
CA LEU A 69 19.98 13.75 -15.70
C LEU A 69 21.00 14.71 -16.36
N GLN A 70 21.91 14.19 -17.20
CA GLN A 70 22.86 15.04 -17.98
C GLN A 70 22.13 16.06 -18.85
N LYS A 71 21.02 15.65 -19.48
CA LYS A 71 20.20 16.55 -20.29
C LYS A 71 19.47 17.59 -19.46
N LEU A 72 18.94 17.20 -18.29
CA LEU A 72 18.24 18.10 -17.38
C LEU A 72 19.16 19.14 -16.76
N PHE A 73 20.33 18.75 -16.32
CA PHE A 73 21.23 19.64 -15.57
C PHE A 73 22.24 20.38 -16.43
N HIS A 74 22.35 20.06 -17.72
CA HIS A 74 23.30 20.70 -18.65
C HIS A 74 24.74 20.84 -18.12
N ASN A 75 25.11 20.03 -17.10
CA ASN A 75 26.37 20.16 -16.37
C ASN A 75 27.04 18.80 -16.17
N SER A 76 28.30 18.70 -16.59
CA SER A 76 29.12 17.50 -16.43
C SER A 76 29.54 17.25 -14.98
N ASN A 77 29.47 18.25 -14.09
CA ASN A 77 29.91 18.17 -12.70
C ASN A 77 28.74 17.99 -11.73
N PHE A 78 27.54 17.61 -12.19
CA PHE A 78 26.39 17.38 -11.34
C PHE A 78 26.57 16.08 -10.55
N SER A 79 26.55 16.20 -9.20
CA SER A 79 26.51 15.06 -8.30
C SER A 79 25.08 14.80 -7.85
N PHE A 80 24.50 13.69 -8.32
CA PHE A 80 23.15 13.31 -7.97
C PHE A 80 23.03 12.98 -6.49
N GLN A 81 24.04 12.32 -5.92
CA GLN A 81 24.10 12.03 -4.50
C GLN A 81 24.07 13.30 -3.63
N SER A 82 24.90 14.32 -4.00
CA SER A 82 24.89 15.60 -3.30
C SER A 82 23.55 16.32 -3.41
N PHE A 83 22.88 16.21 -4.57
CA PHE A 83 21.53 16.75 -4.76
C PHE A 83 20.52 16.09 -3.80
N ILE A 84 20.55 14.76 -3.69
CA ILE A 84 19.64 14.04 -2.76
C ILE A 84 19.96 14.42 -1.31
N THR A 85 21.24 14.41 -0.91
CA THR A 85 21.65 14.77 0.45
C THR A 85 21.16 16.16 0.88
N ALA A 86 21.15 17.11 -0.09
CA ALA A 86 20.74 18.48 0.18
C ALA A 86 19.21 18.67 0.27
N ASN A 87 18.42 17.82 -0.37
CA ASN A 87 16.98 18.03 -0.54
C ASN A 87 16.11 16.94 0.11
N CYS A 88 16.70 15.82 0.54
CA CYS A 88 15.94 14.74 1.17
C CYS A 88 15.32 15.22 2.49
N PRO A 89 14.01 15.05 2.70
CA PRO A 89 13.35 15.40 3.94
C PRO A 89 13.95 14.67 5.14
N LYS A 90 13.96 15.34 6.28
CA LYS A 90 14.38 14.73 7.55
C LYS A 90 13.39 13.62 7.92
N GLY A 91 13.92 12.49 8.41
CA GLY A 91 13.11 11.35 8.81
C GLY A 91 12.95 10.29 7.72
N LEU A 92 13.42 10.54 6.48
CA LEU A 92 13.56 9.49 5.48
C LEU A 92 14.95 8.85 5.57
N GLU A 93 14.98 7.55 5.76
CA GLU A 93 16.17 6.76 5.49
C GLU A 93 16.33 6.56 3.99
N TRP A 94 17.54 6.65 3.46
CA TRP A 94 17.71 6.44 2.04
C TRP A 94 19.01 5.70 1.69
N ASN A 95 18.93 4.98 0.58
CA ASN A 95 20.04 4.25 -0.01
C ASN A 95 20.19 4.64 -1.48
N TYR A 96 21.38 4.48 -2.01
CA TYR A 96 21.78 4.92 -3.35
C TYR A 96 22.66 3.87 -4.00
N VAL A 97 22.29 3.46 -5.21
CA VAL A 97 23.06 2.55 -6.04
C VAL A 97 23.40 3.24 -7.36
N ASP A 98 24.69 3.32 -7.67
CA ASP A 98 25.20 3.84 -8.94
C ASP A 98 25.45 2.68 -9.91
N THR A 99 24.56 2.52 -10.89
CA THR A 99 24.70 1.52 -11.96
C THR A 99 25.39 2.12 -13.19
N ALA A 100 25.70 1.30 -14.18
CA ALA A 100 26.31 1.77 -15.42
C ALA A 100 25.45 2.81 -16.18
N SER A 101 24.11 2.70 -16.11
CA SER A 101 23.17 3.51 -16.90
C SER A 101 22.24 4.41 -16.09
N ALA A 102 22.08 4.15 -14.81
CA ALA A 102 21.11 4.84 -13.95
C ALA A 102 21.62 4.97 -12.52
N TYR A 103 20.97 5.86 -11.78
CA TYR A 103 21.00 5.92 -10.33
C TYR A 103 19.68 5.35 -9.80
N GLU A 104 19.79 4.46 -8.83
CA GLU A 104 18.66 3.84 -8.17
C GLU A 104 18.66 4.31 -6.71
N LEU A 105 17.57 4.93 -6.28
CA LEU A 105 17.39 5.46 -4.95
C LEU A 105 16.23 4.73 -4.30
N THR A 106 16.39 4.40 -3.05
CA THR A 106 15.33 3.86 -2.20
C THR A 106 15.24 4.72 -0.96
N PHE A 107 14.04 5.21 -0.65
CA PHE A 107 13.72 5.95 0.56
C PHE A 107 12.76 5.13 1.39
N VAL A 108 12.91 5.15 2.70
CA VAL A 108 12.07 4.39 3.63
C VAL A 108 11.53 5.34 4.69
N LEU A 109 10.21 5.34 4.85
CA LEU A 109 9.46 6.00 5.90
C LEU A 109 8.89 4.92 6.82
N SER A 110 9.58 4.60 7.90
CA SER A 110 9.13 3.62 8.89
C SER A 110 8.17 4.25 9.88
N PHE A 111 7.24 3.46 10.43
CA PHE A 111 6.26 3.88 11.44
C PHE A 111 5.89 2.71 12.36
N ASP A 112 5.55 3.02 13.61
CA ASP A 112 5.15 2.05 14.62
C ASP A 112 3.61 1.96 14.76
N SER A 113 2.86 2.88 14.13
CA SER A 113 1.39 2.87 14.09
C SER A 113 0.86 3.61 12.86
N LEU A 114 -0.39 3.35 12.49
CA LEU A 114 -1.05 4.05 11.38
C LEU A 114 -1.26 5.54 11.67
N ASP A 115 -1.46 5.92 12.92
CA ASP A 115 -1.60 7.34 13.29
C ASP A 115 -0.27 8.07 13.08
N GLU A 116 0.86 7.45 13.46
CA GLU A 116 2.20 7.97 13.16
C GLU A 116 2.48 8.02 11.66
N TYR A 117 2.04 6.99 10.92
CA TYR A 117 2.13 7.00 9.47
C TYR A 117 1.40 8.20 8.85
N GLN A 118 0.16 8.47 9.29
CA GLN A 118 -0.61 9.61 8.80
C GLN A 118 0.11 10.94 9.03
N GLU A 119 0.61 11.16 10.24
CA GLU A 119 1.40 12.38 10.55
C GLU A 119 2.63 12.51 9.66
N LYS A 120 3.39 11.43 9.47
CA LYS A 120 4.61 11.43 8.68
C LYS A 120 4.35 11.65 7.19
N ILE A 121 3.31 11.01 6.62
CA ILE A 121 2.99 11.14 5.20
C ILE A 121 2.39 12.52 4.89
N ASP A 122 1.58 13.08 5.78
CA ASP A 122 1.05 14.44 5.65
C ASP A 122 2.20 15.46 5.67
N ALA A 123 3.16 15.30 6.58
CA ALA A 123 4.35 16.15 6.63
C ALA A 123 5.23 15.99 5.37
N LEU A 124 5.35 14.79 4.82
CA LEU A 124 6.14 14.52 3.63
C LEU A 124 5.51 15.11 2.36
N THR A 125 4.20 14.95 2.22
CA THR A 125 3.46 15.43 1.02
C THR A 125 3.07 16.90 1.12
N GLY A 126 2.99 17.44 2.34
CA GLY A 126 2.42 18.76 2.60
C GLY A 126 0.90 18.81 2.40
N ILE A 127 0.24 17.66 2.30
CA ILE A 127 -1.21 17.53 2.11
C ILE A 127 -1.82 17.00 3.40
N GLU A 128 -2.67 17.80 4.03
CA GLU A 128 -3.41 17.38 5.22
C GLU A 128 -4.38 16.23 4.89
N GLN A 129 -4.34 15.17 5.69
CA GLN A 129 -5.12 13.95 5.48
C GLN A 129 -4.86 13.29 4.12
N PHE A 130 -3.59 13.25 3.67
CA PHE A 130 -3.19 12.50 2.48
C PHE A 130 -3.61 11.03 2.60
N SER A 131 -3.42 10.43 3.77
CA SER A 131 -3.94 9.11 4.12
C SER A 131 -5.12 9.27 5.09
N SER A 132 -6.27 8.73 4.75
CA SER A 132 -7.45 8.72 5.61
C SER A 132 -7.56 7.37 6.31
N ILE A 133 -7.51 7.37 7.63
CA ILE A 133 -7.62 6.18 8.45
C ILE A 133 -8.89 6.29 9.28
N SER A 134 -9.74 5.28 9.19
CA SER A 134 -10.94 5.18 10.02
C SER A 134 -10.96 3.85 10.77
N ARG A 135 -11.40 3.91 12.03
CA ARG A 135 -11.60 2.74 12.88
C ARG A 135 -13.07 2.58 13.23
N PRO A 136 -13.58 1.33 13.37
CA PRO A 136 -14.96 1.10 13.80
C PRO A 136 -15.21 1.76 15.15
N GLN A 137 -16.27 2.55 15.24
CA GLN A 137 -16.64 3.25 16.50
C GLN A 137 -17.72 2.53 17.27
N VAL A 138 -18.43 1.61 16.64
CA VAL A 138 -19.61 0.94 17.21
C VAL A 138 -19.62 -0.55 16.85
N GLY A 139 -20.04 -1.38 17.79
CA GLY A 139 -20.22 -2.82 17.60
C GLY A 139 -18.98 -3.64 17.96
N VAL A 140 -19.02 -4.91 17.57
CA VAL A 140 -17.96 -5.90 17.83
C VAL A 140 -16.96 -5.96 16.64
N LYS A 141 -16.70 -4.85 16.00
CA LYS A 141 -15.73 -4.73 14.93
C LYS A 141 -14.41 -4.18 15.44
N THR A 142 -13.33 -4.71 14.93
CA THR A 142 -11.95 -4.25 15.16
C THR A 142 -11.24 -4.00 13.84
N GLY A 143 -10.03 -3.44 13.88
CA GLY A 143 -9.23 -3.12 12.71
C GLY A 143 -9.50 -1.71 12.18
N PHE A 144 -9.22 -1.50 10.91
CA PHE A 144 -9.23 -0.18 10.28
C PHE A 144 -9.63 -0.25 8.81
N THR A 145 -10.02 0.90 8.27
CA THR A 145 -10.03 1.17 6.83
C THR A 145 -9.05 2.28 6.55
N LEU A 146 -8.10 2.05 5.63
CA LEU A 146 -7.16 3.04 5.13
C LEU A 146 -7.49 3.35 3.68
N SER A 147 -7.50 4.63 3.32
CA SER A 147 -7.66 5.11 1.95
C SER A 147 -6.70 6.25 1.69
N GLU A 148 -5.96 6.17 0.58
CA GLU A 148 -5.08 7.25 0.13
C GLU A 148 -5.14 7.40 -1.40
N PRO A 149 -4.81 8.59 -1.95
CA PRO A 149 -4.74 8.79 -3.39
C PRO A 149 -3.71 7.86 -4.03
N ASP A 150 -4.03 7.32 -5.21
CA ASP A 150 -3.05 6.63 -6.06
C ASP A 150 -2.21 7.66 -6.81
N ASP A 151 -1.41 8.42 -6.07
CA ASP A 151 -0.55 9.49 -6.59
C ASP A 151 0.86 9.39 -6.01
N VAL A 152 1.70 8.61 -6.67
CA VAL A 152 3.12 8.50 -6.33
C VAL A 152 3.82 9.85 -6.42
N MET A 153 3.40 10.72 -7.36
CA MET A 153 4.07 12.01 -7.55
C MET A 153 3.85 12.96 -6.37
N ALA A 154 2.72 12.88 -5.69
CA ALA A 154 2.48 13.64 -4.46
C ALA A 154 3.46 13.24 -3.35
N VAL A 155 3.75 11.94 -3.21
CA VAL A 155 4.74 11.43 -2.23
C VAL A 155 6.17 11.92 -2.55
N PHE A 156 6.45 12.19 -3.83
CA PHE A 156 7.73 12.72 -4.31
C PHE A 156 7.69 14.23 -4.62
N ALA A 157 6.72 14.99 -4.10
CA ALA A 157 6.60 16.42 -4.37
C ALA A 157 7.89 17.16 -4.04
N TRP A 158 8.51 16.89 -2.89
CA TRP A 158 9.79 17.46 -2.47
C TRP A 158 10.92 17.24 -3.48
N PHE A 159 10.96 16.06 -4.11
CA PHE A 159 11.98 15.72 -5.11
C PHE A 159 11.74 16.46 -6.42
N THR A 160 10.49 16.51 -6.87
CA THR A 160 10.12 17.22 -8.11
C THR A 160 10.28 18.72 -7.97
N ASP A 161 9.99 19.30 -6.81
CA ASP A 161 10.20 20.72 -6.51
C ASP A 161 11.71 21.06 -6.52
N ALA A 162 12.54 20.23 -5.89
CA ALA A 162 13.98 20.41 -5.93
C ALA A 162 14.54 20.30 -7.35
N LEU A 163 14.02 19.37 -8.18
CA LEU A 163 14.38 19.28 -9.60
C LEU A 163 13.97 20.55 -10.36
N LYS A 164 12.78 21.06 -10.12
CA LYS A 164 12.26 22.28 -10.75
C LYS A 164 13.10 23.48 -10.37
N GLU A 165 13.38 23.68 -9.10
CA GLU A 165 14.23 24.76 -8.62
C GLU A 165 15.63 24.70 -9.25
N ARG A 166 16.22 23.52 -9.27
CA ARG A 166 17.58 23.33 -9.81
C ARG A 166 17.68 23.49 -11.32
N THR A 167 16.65 23.08 -12.07
CA THR A 167 16.66 23.11 -13.54
C THR A 167 16.06 24.36 -14.14
N GLY A 168 15.25 25.11 -13.40
CA GLY A 168 14.47 26.25 -13.88
C GLY A 168 13.39 25.88 -14.91
N LEU A 169 13.04 24.59 -15.03
CA LEU A 169 12.02 24.14 -15.98
C LEU A 169 10.62 24.43 -15.44
N SER A 170 9.70 24.73 -16.37
CA SER A 170 8.27 24.75 -16.04
C SER A 170 7.74 23.34 -15.76
N ASP A 171 6.66 23.22 -15.00
CA ASP A 171 6.04 21.94 -14.65
C ASP A 171 5.75 21.06 -15.86
N SER A 172 5.15 21.61 -16.91
CA SER A 172 4.85 20.90 -18.14
C SER A 172 6.07 20.34 -18.86
N LYS A 173 7.23 21.04 -18.78
CA LYS A 173 8.50 20.57 -19.34
C LYS A 173 9.15 19.50 -18.46
N LEU A 174 9.08 19.67 -17.15
CA LEU A 174 9.62 18.71 -16.20
C LEU A 174 8.84 17.39 -16.26
N LEU A 175 7.51 17.44 -16.28
CA LEU A 175 6.65 16.25 -16.39
C LEU A 175 6.96 15.38 -17.61
N ALA A 176 7.49 15.95 -18.70
CA ALA A 176 7.91 15.16 -19.86
C ALA A 176 9.12 14.23 -19.57
N TYR A 177 9.82 14.44 -18.48
CA TYR A 177 10.95 13.61 -18.02
C TYR A 177 10.60 12.69 -16.85
N LEU A 178 9.39 12.77 -16.31
CA LEU A 178 8.95 12.00 -15.15
C LEU A 178 7.91 10.97 -15.55
N SER A 179 7.89 9.83 -14.86
CA SER A 179 6.91 8.76 -15.07
C SER A 179 6.60 8.09 -13.74
N GLN A 180 5.34 8.08 -13.37
CA GLN A 180 4.84 7.26 -12.29
C GLN A 180 4.79 5.80 -12.75
N GLN A 181 5.21 4.90 -11.89
CA GLN A 181 5.09 3.46 -12.06
C GLN A 181 4.10 2.90 -11.02
N GLU A 182 4.50 1.86 -10.33
CA GLU A 182 3.66 1.14 -9.39
C GLU A 182 3.47 1.94 -8.08
N ASN A 183 2.23 2.00 -7.61
CA ASN A 183 1.88 2.38 -6.25
C ASN A 183 1.08 1.23 -5.66
N GLU A 184 1.60 0.61 -4.62
CA GLU A 184 1.04 -0.59 -4.04
C GLU A 184 0.84 -0.40 -2.53
N LEU A 185 -0.24 -0.98 -2.02
CA LEU A 185 -0.47 -1.12 -0.59
C LEU A 185 -0.51 -2.61 -0.26
N ILE A 186 0.28 -3.03 0.72
CA ILE A 186 0.34 -4.38 1.25
C ILE A 186 -0.11 -4.32 2.72
N TYR A 187 -1.05 -5.17 3.10
CA TYR A 187 -1.43 -5.36 4.49
C TYR A 187 -1.33 -6.83 4.85
N ASN A 188 -0.52 -7.15 5.85
CA ASN A 188 -0.27 -8.51 6.31
C ASN A 188 0.03 -9.48 5.16
N GLY A 189 0.91 -9.05 4.23
CA GLY A 189 1.33 -9.80 3.06
C GLY A 189 0.32 -9.89 1.90
N ARG A 190 -0.84 -9.25 2.02
CA ARG A 190 -1.85 -9.19 0.96
C ARG A 190 -1.78 -7.85 0.22
N SER A 191 -1.61 -7.90 -1.09
CA SER A 191 -1.57 -6.72 -1.95
C SER A 191 -2.98 -6.17 -2.24
N TYR A 192 -3.10 -4.85 -2.19
CA TYR A 192 -4.29 -4.07 -2.56
C TYR A 192 -3.93 -3.14 -3.70
N LYS A 193 -4.63 -3.29 -4.81
CA LYS A 193 -4.41 -2.48 -6.01
C LYS A 193 -5.32 -1.27 -6.02
N SER A 194 -4.88 -0.24 -6.71
CA SER A 194 -5.67 0.98 -6.93
C SER A 194 -7.05 0.69 -7.50
N GLN A 195 -8.04 1.33 -6.90
CA GLN A 195 -9.43 1.35 -7.36
C GLN A 195 -9.93 2.79 -7.39
N ASN A 196 -10.41 3.25 -8.55
CA ASN A 196 -10.91 4.62 -8.72
C ASN A 196 -9.88 5.70 -8.31
N ASN A 197 -8.61 5.53 -8.67
CA ASN A 197 -7.49 6.42 -8.30
C ASN A 197 -7.23 6.52 -6.78
N ALA A 198 -7.59 5.51 -6.03
CA ALA A 198 -7.27 5.39 -4.62
C ALA A 198 -6.75 3.99 -4.28
N LEU A 199 -5.82 3.93 -3.36
CA LEU A 199 -5.41 2.70 -2.67
C LEU A 199 -6.31 2.55 -1.44
N VAL A 200 -7.07 1.45 -1.37
CA VAL A 200 -7.99 1.21 -0.26
C VAL A 200 -7.71 -0.14 0.36
N CYS A 201 -7.42 -0.15 1.65
CA CYS A 201 -7.31 -1.34 2.47
C CYS A 201 -8.46 -1.35 3.49
N ASN A 202 -9.30 -2.36 3.44
CA ASN A 202 -10.28 -2.62 4.48
C ASN A 202 -9.82 -3.85 5.28
N ALA A 203 -9.33 -3.61 6.47
CA ALA A 203 -8.87 -4.58 7.45
C ALA A 203 -9.86 -4.76 8.62
N GLU A 204 -11.09 -4.23 8.49
CA GLU A 204 -12.11 -4.44 9.51
C GLU A 204 -12.49 -5.91 9.61
N THR A 205 -12.54 -6.41 10.84
CA THR A 205 -12.98 -7.77 11.18
C THR A 205 -14.06 -7.73 12.25
N ILE A 206 -14.90 -8.76 12.28
CA ILE A 206 -15.84 -8.96 13.38
C ILE A 206 -15.10 -9.76 14.46
N LEU A 207 -15.18 -9.30 15.68
CA LEU A 207 -14.60 -9.97 16.83
C LEU A 207 -15.58 -11.06 17.33
N ASP A 208 -15.28 -12.30 16.99
CA ASP A 208 -16.05 -13.46 17.45
C ASP A 208 -15.59 -13.91 18.84
N ALA A 209 -16.53 -14.39 19.64
CA ALA A 209 -16.18 -15.01 20.92
C ALA A 209 -15.38 -16.31 20.69
N LYS A 210 -14.22 -16.41 21.32
CA LYS A 210 -13.38 -17.62 21.30
C LYS A 210 -14.04 -18.79 22.01
N ARG A 211 -14.78 -18.48 23.09
CA ARG A 211 -15.48 -19.48 23.93
C ARG A 211 -16.59 -18.82 24.73
N ILE A 212 -17.67 -19.58 24.97
CA ILE A 212 -18.76 -19.19 25.85
C ILE A 212 -18.97 -20.32 26.85
N ASP A 213 -18.86 -20.02 28.15
CA ASP A 213 -19.12 -20.93 29.23
C ASP A 213 -20.42 -20.51 29.97
N ILE A 214 -21.32 -21.43 30.16
CA ILE A 214 -22.57 -21.17 30.83
C ILE A 214 -22.66 -22.05 32.08
N LEU A 215 -22.77 -21.42 33.26
CA LEU A 215 -23.00 -22.09 34.53
C LEU A 215 -24.40 -21.77 35.01
N THR A 216 -25.14 -22.80 35.37
CA THR A 216 -26.45 -22.65 35.97
C THR A 216 -26.46 -23.36 37.31
N SER A 217 -26.89 -22.69 38.36
CA SER A 217 -27.00 -23.26 39.71
C SER A 217 -28.29 -22.84 40.39
N LEU A 218 -28.80 -23.69 41.30
CA LEU A 218 -29.90 -23.36 42.20
C LEU A 218 -29.32 -23.05 43.58
N SER A 219 -29.66 -21.90 44.14
CA SER A 219 -29.26 -21.49 45.49
C SER A 219 -30.46 -20.91 46.22
N LEU A 220 -30.82 -21.51 47.31
CA LEU A 220 -32.02 -21.15 48.09
C LEU A 220 -33.24 -20.99 47.21
N ASP A 221 -34.04 -20.89 46.80
CA ASP A 221 -35.19 -20.77 45.91
C ASP A 221 -34.92 -19.93 44.63
N LYS A 222 -33.62 -19.63 44.32
CA LYS A 222 -33.26 -18.85 43.14
C LYS A 222 -32.36 -19.64 42.20
N TRP A 223 -32.70 -19.57 40.93
CA TRP A 223 -31.84 -20.01 39.85
C TRP A 223 -30.85 -18.90 39.50
N ASN A 224 -29.59 -19.26 39.45
CA ASN A 224 -28.53 -18.32 39.04
C ASN A 224 -27.90 -18.83 37.76
N ARG A 225 -27.70 -17.94 36.79
CA ARG A 225 -26.95 -18.22 35.58
C ARG A 225 -25.83 -17.21 35.45
N THR A 226 -24.62 -17.74 35.22
CA THR A 226 -23.44 -16.95 34.91
C THR A 226 -22.95 -17.38 33.55
N ILE A 227 -22.77 -16.42 32.66
CA ILE A 227 -22.25 -16.61 31.29
C ILE A 227 -20.92 -15.93 31.24
N TYR A 228 -19.86 -16.68 30.87
CA TYR A 228 -18.55 -16.13 30.57
C TYR A 228 -18.37 -16.12 29.08
N ILE A 229 -18.19 -14.96 28.50
CA ILE A 229 -17.84 -14.77 27.08
C ILE A 229 -16.37 -14.42 27.03
N ILE A 230 -15.58 -15.30 26.41
CA ILE A 230 -14.13 -15.16 26.30
C ILE A 230 -13.82 -14.75 24.88
N PHE A 231 -13.25 -13.57 24.72
CA PHE A 231 -12.80 -13.02 23.46
C PHE A 231 -11.35 -13.40 23.17
N PRO A 232 -10.90 -13.32 21.92
CA PRO A 232 -9.50 -13.50 21.57
C PRO A 232 -8.64 -12.33 22.08
N ASP A 233 -7.30 -12.52 22.05
CA ASP A 233 -6.34 -11.56 22.62
C ASP A 233 -6.32 -10.22 21.87
N GLU A 234 -6.73 -10.19 20.63
CA GLU A 234 -6.88 -9.00 19.77
C GLU A 234 -7.83 -7.95 20.37
N LEU A 235 -8.70 -8.37 21.28
CA LEU A 235 -9.56 -7.43 22.02
C LEU A 235 -8.75 -6.46 22.90
N ARG A 236 -7.59 -6.86 23.43
CA ARG A 236 -6.79 -6.02 24.35
C ARG A 236 -6.42 -4.68 23.75
N ASP A 237 -6.06 -4.68 22.46
CA ASP A 237 -5.53 -3.50 21.76
C ASP A 237 -6.64 -2.57 21.27
N ASN A 238 -7.88 -3.12 21.09
CA ASN A 238 -9.04 -2.38 20.59
C ASN A 238 -10.22 -2.37 21.59
N ALA A 239 -9.91 -2.52 22.88
CA ALA A 239 -10.90 -2.91 23.87
C ALA A 239 -11.97 -1.86 24.20
N SER A 240 -11.64 -0.56 24.21
CA SER A 240 -12.52 0.47 24.77
C SER A 240 -13.87 0.56 24.06
N ASN A 241 -13.87 0.56 22.73
CA ASN A 241 -15.09 0.70 21.93
C ASN A 241 -15.97 -0.54 22.00
N VAL A 242 -15.34 -1.73 21.93
CA VAL A 242 -16.07 -3.01 22.01
C VAL A 242 -16.66 -3.21 23.41
N LYS A 243 -15.89 -2.94 24.46
CA LYS A 243 -16.35 -3.05 25.85
C LYS A 243 -17.53 -2.11 26.10
N SER A 244 -17.39 -0.83 25.72
CA SER A 244 -18.47 0.16 25.88
C SER A 244 -19.74 -0.23 25.11
N TYR A 245 -19.60 -0.78 23.90
CA TYR A 245 -20.73 -1.26 23.13
C TYR A 245 -21.43 -2.45 23.82
N LEU A 246 -20.65 -3.45 24.27
CA LEU A 246 -21.19 -4.64 24.94
C LEU A 246 -21.87 -4.26 26.22
N ASP A 247 -21.28 -3.39 27.04
CA ASP A 247 -21.89 -2.93 28.29
C ASP A 247 -23.19 -2.14 28.05
N ALA A 248 -23.27 -1.40 26.93
CA ALA A 248 -24.47 -0.62 26.59
C ALA A 248 -25.66 -1.47 26.10
N ILE A 249 -25.41 -2.71 25.64
CA ILE A 249 -26.48 -3.61 25.15
C ILE A 249 -26.92 -4.62 26.20
N VAL A 250 -26.38 -4.58 27.43
CA VAL A 250 -26.80 -5.47 28.54
C VAL A 250 -28.23 -5.16 28.88
N PRO A 251 -29.12 -6.20 28.88
CA PRO A 251 -30.52 -6.01 29.29
C PRO A 251 -30.65 -5.66 30.78
N ASP A 252 -31.71 -4.93 31.12
CA ASP A 252 -32.05 -4.64 32.52
C ASP A 252 -32.15 -5.91 33.34
N GLY A 253 -31.61 -5.89 34.57
CA GLY A 253 -31.64 -7.03 35.49
C GLY A 253 -30.48 -8.02 35.29
N ILE A 254 -29.58 -7.80 34.34
CA ILE A 254 -28.35 -8.57 34.16
C ILE A 254 -27.18 -7.75 34.69
N GLU A 255 -26.39 -8.34 35.57
CA GLU A 255 -25.12 -7.76 36.00
C GLU A 255 -24.01 -8.15 35.02
N ALA A 256 -23.28 -7.15 34.50
CA ALA A 256 -22.18 -7.35 33.58
C ALA A 256 -20.86 -6.85 34.19
N VAL A 257 -19.83 -7.70 34.17
CA VAL A 257 -18.50 -7.37 34.71
C VAL A 257 -17.40 -7.89 33.79
N TRP A 258 -16.37 -7.08 33.55
CA TRP A 258 -15.15 -7.54 32.91
C TRP A 258 -14.20 -8.12 33.95
N ASN A 259 -13.98 -9.44 33.95
CA ASN A 259 -13.05 -10.10 34.87
C ASN A 259 -11.60 -9.82 34.53
N ASN A 260 -11.34 -9.63 33.27
CA ASN A 260 -10.03 -9.22 32.70
C ASN A 260 -10.26 -8.60 31.32
N ASP A 261 -9.18 -8.30 30.58
CA ASP A 261 -9.26 -7.61 29.27
C ASP A 261 -10.02 -8.37 28.20
N THR A 262 -10.18 -9.68 28.32
CA THR A 262 -10.80 -10.53 27.30
C THR A 262 -11.97 -11.37 27.80
N THR A 263 -12.33 -11.31 29.09
CA THR A 263 -13.40 -12.13 29.66
C THR A 263 -14.52 -11.27 30.22
N TRP A 264 -15.68 -11.34 29.57
CA TRP A 264 -16.90 -10.67 29.97
C TRP A 264 -17.84 -11.65 30.70
N GLN A 265 -18.26 -11.29 31.87
CA GLN A 265 -19.17 -12.09 32.70
C GLN A 265 -20.53 -11.42 32.79
N LEU A 266 -21.57 -12.17 32.50
CA LEU A 266 -22.98 -11.80 32.69
C LEU A 266 -23.58 -12.66 33.74
N THR A 267 -24.27 -12.07 34.75
CA THR A 267 -24.90 -12.79 35.84
C THR A 267 -26.32 -12.30 36.01
N PHE A 268 -27.25 -13.25 36.13
CA PHE A 268 -28.61 -12.96 36.47
C PHE A 268 -29.24 -14.07 37.35
N SER A 269 -30.27 -13.72 38.08
CA SER A 269 -30.96 -14.61 38.98
C SER A 269 -32.46 -14.50 38.78
N THR A 270 -33.17 -15.63 38.89
CA THR A 270 -34.63 -15.67 38.77
C THR A 270 -35.20 -16.74 39.71
N GLU A 271 -36.46 -16.57 40.13
CA GLU A 271 -37.19 -17.56 40.90
C GLU A 271 -37.81 -18.67 40.04
N SER A 272 -37.89 -18.43 38.73
CA SER A 272 -38.45 -19.35 37.75
C SER A 272 -37.41 -19.88 36.77
N PHE A 273 -37.30 -21.21 36.68
CA PHE A 273 -36.43 -21.85 35.67
C PHE A 273 -36.80 -21.48 34.24
N LYS A 274 -38.07 -21.13 33.98
CA LYS A 274 -38.53 -20.74 32.64
C LYS A 274 -38.01 -19.38 32.19
N GLU A 275 -37.53 -18.55 33.12
CA GLU A 275 -37.00 -17.22 32.87
C GLU A 275 -35.47 -17.22 32.70
N LEU A 276 -34.83 -18.38 32.99
CA LEU A 276 -33.40 -18.59 32.69
C LEU A 276 -33.15 -18.76 31.20
#